data_66d66e823192049f6f3102618abf38c6
#
_entry.id   66d66e823192049f6f3102618abf38c6
#
_cell.length_a   1.000
_cell.length_b   1.000
_cell.length_c   1.000
_cell.angle_alpha   90.00
_cell.angle_beta   90.00
_cell.angle_gamma   90.00
#
_symmetry.space_group_name_H-M   'P 1'
#
loop_
_entity.id
_entity.type
_entity.pdbx_description
1 polymer ?
#
loop_
_entity_poly.entity_id
_entity_poly.type
_entity_poly.pdbx_seq_one_letter_code
_entity_poly.pdbx_strand_id
1 'polypeptide(L)'
;MDRFLDAAIAEAEKGRADGGIPIGSVLVIGDEIAGRGHNQRIQRGSVVLHAEMDCLENAGRLSASVYRNATIYSTLSPCSMCTGAILLYGIPQVVVGENRTFQGPQHLLEQAGIDVKVLDDPRCISMMTSFIAENPELWNEDIGE
;
A
#
# COMPACT_ATOMS: atom_id res chain seq x y z
N MET A 1 -9.83 -16.70 -2.39
CA MET A 1 -8.76 -15.89 -1.78
C MET A 1 -7.99 -15.17 -2.86
N ASP A 2 -7.66 -13.93 -2.60
CA ASP A 2 -6.93 -13.11 -3.56
C ASP A 2 -5.43 -13.34 -3.38
N ARG A 3 -4.79 -14.02 -4.34
CA ARG A 3 -3.36 -14.34 -4.25
C ARG A 3 -2.46 -13.11 -4.26
N PHE A 4 -2.90 -12.01 -4.85
CA PHE A 4 -2.13 -10.77 -4.88
C PHE A 4 -2.22 -10.02 -3.55
N LEU A 5 -3.37 -10.06 -2.89
CA LEU A 5 -3.45 -9.56 -1.54
C LEU A 5 -2.59 -10.41 -0.60
N ASP A 6 -2.58 -11.73 -0.78
CA ASP A 6 -1.69 -12.60 0.00
C ASP A 6 -0.23 -12.21 -0.18
N ALA A 7 0.17 -11.85 -1.41
CA ALA A 7 1.54 -11.38 -1.67
C ALA A 7 1.81 -10.03 -0.98
N ALA A 8 0.85 -9.12 -0.96
CA ALA A 8 0.98 -7.85 -0.25
C ALA A 8 1.10 -8.08 1.26
N ILE A 9 0.32 -9.01 1.81
CA ILE A 9 0.41 -9.39 3.23
C ILE A 9 1.79 -10.01 3.53
N ALA A 10 2.32 -10.83 2.63
CA ALA A 10 3.67 -11.38 2.79
C ALA A 10 4.72 -10.28 2.86
N GLU A 11 4.58 -9.21 2.07
CA GLU A 11 5.47 -8.05 2.15
C GLU A 11 5.31 -7.30 3.48
N ALA A 12 4.08 -7.15 3.97
CA ALA A 12 3.83 -6.55 5.28
C ALA A 12 4.49 -7.35 6.41
N GLU A 13 4.38 -8.68 6.37
CA GLU A 13 5.00 -9.57 7.35
C GLU A 13 6.53 -9.48 7.29
N LYS A 14 7.10 -9.40 6.11
CA LYS A 14 8.54 -9.23 5.90
C LYS A 14 9.01 -7.91 6.51
N GLY A 15 8.28 -6.83 6.28
CA GLY A 15 8.60 -5.53 6.87
C GLY A 15 8.52 -5.55 8.38
N ARG A 16 7.50 -6.23 8.94
CA ARG A 16 7.36 -6.39 10.39
C ARG A 16 8.52 -7.18 10.98
N ALA A 17 8.94 -8.26 10.33
CA ALA A 17 10.07 -9.07 10.77
C ALA A 17 11.37 -8.26 10.79
N ASP A 18 11.51 -7.29 9.91
CA ASP A 18 12.67 -6.38 9.85
C ASP A 18 12.54 -5.20 10.83
N GLY A 19 11.51 -5.17 11.67
CA GLY A 19 11.29 -4.13 12.67
C GLY A 19 10.51 -2.91 12.16
N GLY A 20 9.92 -2.99 10.98
CA GLY A 20 9.19 -1.90 10.35
C GLY A 20 7.68 -1.96 10.54
N ILE A 21 7.01 -0.99 9.94
CA ILE A 21 5.55 -0.88 9.95
C ILE A 21 4.95 -1.96 9.03
N PRO A 22 3.98 -2.76 9.50
CA PRO A 22 3.48 -3.93 8.74
C PRO A 22 2.48 -3.54 7.64
N ILE A 23 2.97 -2.87 6.61
CA ILE A 23 2.19 -2.49 5.43
C ILE A 23 2.93 -3.00 4.20
N GLY A 24 2.23 -3.68 3.32
CA GLY A 24 2.79 -4.24 2.10
C GLY A 24 1.97 -3.87 0.87
N SER A 25 2.61 -3.88 -0.29
CA SER A 25 1.98 -3.51 -1.55
C SER A 25 2.58 -4.30 -2.71
N VAL A 26 1.75 -4.63 -3.70
CA VAL A 26 2.20 -5.22 -4.96
C VAL A 26 1.53 -4.51 -6.13
N LEU A 27 2.27 -4.37 -7.22
CA LEU A 27 1.76 -3.83 -8.49
C LEU A 27 1.58 -5.01 -9.45
N VAL A 28 0.37 -5.18 -9.95
CA VAL A 28 0.00 -6.29 -10.83
C VAL A 28 -0.26 -5.76 -12.23
N ILE A 29 0.38 -6.38 -13.23
CA ILE A 29 0.19 -6.07 -14.64
C ILE A 29 -0.15 -7.40 -15.33
N GLY A 30 -1.35 -7.46 -15.92
CA GLY A 30 -1.90 -8.73 -16.35
C GLY A 30 -2.12 -9.62 -15.13
N ASP A 31 -1.56 -10.80 -15.14
CA ASP A 31 -1.64 -11.75 -14.02
C ASP A 31 -0.30 -11.89 -13.27
N GLU A 32 0.61 -10.93 -13.45
CA GLU A 32 1.95 -11.01 -12.88
C GLU A 32 2.25 -9.83 -11.97
N ILE A 33 3.02 -10.10 -10.92
CA ILE A 33 3.52 -9.06 -10.02
C ILE A 33 4.73 -8.40 -10.69
N ALA A 34 4.59 -7.10 -11.03
CA ALA A 34 5.65 -6.30 -11.64
C ALA A 34 6.52 -5.61 -10.59
N GLY A 35 6.00 -5.41 -9.39
CA GLY A 35 6.75 -4.81 -8.29
C GLY A 35 6.11 -5.16 -6.97
N ARG A 36 6.93 -5.19 -5.93
CA ARG A 36 6.46 -5.45 -4.58
C ARG A 36 7.29 -4.67 -3.59
N GLY A 37 6.67 -4.27 -2.50
CA GLY A 37 7.35 -3.48 -1.49
C GLY A 37 6.62 -3.49 -0.16
N HIS A 38 7.27 -2.95 0.84
CA HIS A 38 6.71 -2.75 2.16
C HIS A 38 7.22 -1.44 2.74
N ASN A 39 6.57 -0.95 3.78
CA ASN A 39 6.98 0.30 4.41
C ASN A 39 8.44 0.20 4.88
N GLN A 40 9.28 1.16 4.46
CA GLN A 40 10.71 1.20 4.74
C GLN A 40 11.09 2.39 5.63
N ARG A 41 10.11 3.03 6.25
CA ARG A 41 10.36 4.22 7.06
C ARG A 41 11.42 3.98 8.15
N ILE A 42 11.25 2.90 8.88
CA ILE A 42 12.16 2.55 9.97
C ILE A 42 13.45 1.94 9.44
N GLN A 43 13.36 0.96 8.53
CA GLN A 43 14.50 0.23 8.03
C GLN A 43 15.50 1.11 7.29
N ARG A 44 15.00 2.07 6.51
CA ARG A 44 15.84 2.95 5.66
C ARG A 44 15.85 4.40 6.10
N GLY A 45 15.19 4.74 7.20
CA GLY A 45 15.08 6.13 7.63
C GLY A 45 14.42 7.00 6.56
N SER A 46 13.43 6.47 5.85
CA SER A 46 12.80 7.16 4.72
C SER A 46 11.49 7.80 5.13
N VAL A 47 11.26 9.03 4.69
CA VAL A 47 10.01 9.75 4.89
C VAL A 47 8.99 9.42 3.78
N VAL A 48 9.44 8.90 2.63
CA VAL A 48 8.56 8.70 1.47
C VAL A 48 8.29 7.23 1.16
N LEU A 49 9.10 6.30 1.64
CA LEU A 49 8.96 4.89 1.28
C LEU A 49 7.88 4.18 2.10
N HIS A 50 6.63 4.63 1.94
CA HIS A 50 5.47 3.83 2.28
C HIS A 50 5.45 2.59 1.38
N ALA A 51 4.63 1.61 1.71
CA ALA A 51 4.61 0.34 0.97
C ALA A 51 4.35 0.54 -0.52
N GLU A 52 3.40 1.41 -0.86
CA GLU A 52 3.04 1.70 -2.24
C GLU A 52 4.20 2.38 -2.98
N MET A 53 4.88 3.33 -2.32
CA MET A 53 6.02 4.02 -2.92
C MET A 53 7.19 3.07 -3.13
N ASP A 54 7.49 2.22 -2.15
CA ASP A 54 8.51 1.18 -2.25
C ASP A 54 8.18 0.20 -3.39
N CYS A 55 6.92 -0.18 -3.50
CA CYS A 55 6.42 -1.03 -4.57
C CYS A 55 6.66 -0.42 -5.95
N LEU A 56 6.30 0.85 -6.13
CA LEU A 56 6.50 1.56 -7.39
C LEU A 56 7.99 1.72 -7.71
N GLU A 57 8.81 2.02 -6.72
CA GLU A 57 10.27 2.10 -6.88
C GLU A 57 10.84 0.78 -7.38
N ASN A 58 10.41 -0.33 -6.80
CA ASN A 58 10.86 -1.67 -7.17
C ASN A 58 10.33 -2.13 -8.52
N ALA A 59 9.13 -1.69 -8.93
CA ALA A 59 8.59 -1.96 -10.25
C ALA A 59 9.43 -1.27 -11.34
N GLY A 60 9.99 -0.12 -11.01
CA GLY A 60 10.87 0.60 -11.89
C GLY A 60 10.15 1.55 -12.84
N ARG A 61 10.92 2.10 -13.77
CA ARG A 61 10.43 3.10 -14.73
C ARG A 61 9.71 2.43 -15.90
N LEU A 62 8.40 2.24 -15.74
CA LEU A 62 7.54 1.68 -16.77
C LEU A 62 6.89 2.80 -17.59
N SER A 63 6.37 2.46 -18.76
CA SER A 63 5.68 3.45 -19.59
C SER A 63 4.32 3.83 -18.98
N ALA A 64 3.82 5.00 -19.32
CA ALA A 64 2.51 5.49 -18.86
C ALA A 64 1.39 4.51 -19.21
N SER A 65 1.44 3.90 -20.40
CA SER A 65 0.40 2.95 -20.84
C SER A 65 0.39 1.68 -19.98
N VAL A 66 1.54 1.24 -19.47
CA VAL A 66 1.63 0.07 -18.59
C VAL A 66 0.97 0.37 -17.25
N TYR A 67 1.27 1.52 -16.65
CA TYR A 67 0.63 1.91 -15.38
C TYR A 67 -0.88 2.03 -15.51
N ARG A 68 -1.38 2.54 -16.64
CA ARG A 68 -2.82 2.69 -16.90
C ARG A 68 -3.57 1.37 -17.06
N ASN A 69 -2.86 0.26 -17.12
CA ASN A 69 -3.43 -1.08 -17.18
C ASN A 69 -3.08 -1.92 -15.95
N ALA A 70 -2.54 -1.29 -14.92
CA ALA A 70 -2.11 -1.97 -13.71
C ALA A 70 -3.18 -1.97 -12.64
N THR A 71 -2.99 -2.85 -11.66
CA THR A 71 -3.74 -2.85 -10.40
C THR A 71 -2.73 -2.77 -9.27
N ILE A 72 -2.92 -1.84 -8.33
CA ILE A 72 -2.09 -1.78 -7.14
C ILE A 72 -2.85 -2.35 -5.94
N TYR A 73 -2.19 -3.23 -5.20
CA TYR A 73 -2.69 -3.79 -3.96
C TYR A 73 -1.94 -3.15 -2.80
N SER A 74 -2.67 -2.81 -1.77
CA SER A 74 -2.06 -2.35 -0.51
C SER A 74 -2.82 -2.95 0.66
N THR A 75 -2.11 -3.39 1.68
CA THR A 75 -2.74 -3.98 2.87
C THR A 75 -3.52 -2.95 3.68
N LEU A 76 -3.19 -1.66 3.53
CA LEU A 76 -3.85 -0.56 4.21
C LEU A 76 -4.26 0.51 3.21
N SER A 77 -5.34 1.22 3.50
CA SER A 77 -5.81 2.35 2.70
C SER A 77 -4.68 3.34 2.39
N PRO A 78 -4.46 3.72 1.11
CA PRO A 78 -3.38 4.65 0.75
C PRO A 78 -3.54 6.02 1.40
N CYS A 79 -2.44 6.55 1.93
CA CYS A 79 -2.39 7.91 2.44
C CYS A 79 -2.44 8.93 1.29
N SER A 80 -2.43 10.23 1.61
CA SER A 80 -2.49 11.29 0.59
C SER A 80 -1.30 11.25 -0.37
N MET A 81 -0.10 10.93 0.10
CA MET A 81 1.09 10.81 -0.75
C MET A 81 0.95 9.66 -1.76
N CYS A 82 0.56 8.49 -1.28
CA CYS A 82 0.39 7.31 -2.14
C CYS A 82 -0.80 7.46 -3.08
N THR A 83 -1.88 8.08 -2.61
CA THR A 83 -3.02 8.45 -3.45
C THR A 83 -2.58 9.36 -4.59
N GLY A 84 -1.74 10.36 -4.29
CA GLY A 84 -1.18 11.25 -5.31
C GLY A 84 -0.38 10.49 -6.37
N ALA A 85 0.43 9.53 -5.96
CA ALA A 85 1.20 8.70 -6.90
C ALA A 85 0.28 7.86 -7.80
N ILE A 86 -0.76 7.26 -7.23
CA ILE A 86 -1.74 6.47 -7.98
C ILE A 86 -2.45 7.35 -9.02
N LEU A 87 -2.85 8.55 -8.62
CA LEU A 87 -3.48 9.53 -9.52
C LEU A 87 -2.54 9.97 -10.63
N LEU A 88 -1.28 10.27 -10.28
CA LEU A 88 -0.27 10.74 -11.23
C LEU A 88 -0.05 9.73 -12.36
N TYR A 89 0.08 8.47 -12.01
CA TYR A 89 0.37 7.42 -13.00
C TYR A 89 -0.88 6.81 -13.61
N GLY A 90 -2.06 7.21 -13.15
CA GLY A 90 -3.32 6.76 -13.72
C GLY A 90 -3.59 5.28 -13.53
N ILE A 91 -3.15 4.71 -12.40
CA ILE A 91 -3.43 3.31 -12.08
C ILE A 91 -4.93 3.15 -11.87
N PRO A 92 -5.62 2.35 -12.70
CA PRO A 92 -7.09 2.38 -12.73
C PRO A 92 -7.78 1.55 -11.65
N GLN A 93 -7.05 0.66 -10.98
CA GLN A 93 -7.63 -0.23 -9.97
C GLN A 93 -6.76 -0.28 -8.74
N VAL A 94 -7.40 -0.11 -7.58
CA VAL A 94 -6.75 -0.17 -6.26
C VAL A 94 -7.51 -1.19 -5.42
N VAL A 95 -6.80 -2.19 -4.91
CA VAL A 95 -7.37 -3.17 -4.00
C VAL A 95 -6.73 -2.95 -2.63
N VAL A 96 -7.58 -2.71 -1.64
CA VAL A 96 -7.18 -2.32 -0.30
C VAL A 96 -7.53 -3.43 0.69
N GLY A 97 -6.55 -3.86 1.47
CA GLY A 97 -6.78 -4.89 2.48
C GLY A 97 -7.78 -4.44 3.53
N GLU A 98 -7.62 -3.24 4.06
CA GLU A 98 -8.56 -2.67 5.02
C GLU A 98 -8.45 -1.13 5.07
N ASN A 99 -9.51 -0.48 5.52
CA ASN A 99 -9.56 0.96 5.74
C ASN A 99 -10.17 1.34 7.09
N ARG A 100 -10.15 0.41 8.06
CA ARG A 100 -10.73 0.61 9.40
C ARG A 100 -9.75 1.23 10.38
N THR A 101 -8.51 0.76 10.40
CA THR A 101 -7.49 1.31 11.29
C THR A 101 -6.99 2.67 10.80
N PHE A 102 -7.04 2.89 9.50
CA PHE A 102 -6.73 4.17 8.86
C PHE A 102 -7.46 4.24 7.52
N GLN A 103 -8.02 5.39 7.22
CA GLN A 103 -8.59 5.68 5.91
C GLN A 103 -7.97 6.95 5.36
N GLY A 104 -7.29 6.83 4.22
CA GLY A 104 -6.78 7.97 3.46
C GLY A 104 -7.89 8.62 2.62
N PRO A 105 -7.52 9.52 1.70
CA PRO A 105 -8.50 10.25 0.88
C PRO A 105 -9.04 9.39 -0.27
N GLN A 106 -9.71 8.30 0.07
CA GLN A 106 -10.28 7.34 -0.89
C GLN A 106 -11.21 8.03 -1.89
N HIS A 107 -11.94 9.05 -1.44
CA HIS A 107 -12.86 9.82 -2.29
C HIS A 107 -12.14 10.47 -3.48
N LEU A 108 -10.87 10.85 -3.35
CA LEU A 108 -10.10 11.43 -4.46
C LEU A 108 -9.87 10.40 -5.57
N LEU A 109 -9.62 9.15 -5.20
CA LEU A 109 -9.48 8.06 -6.15
C LEU A 109 -10.80 7.80 -6.89
N GLU A 110 -11.88 7.71 -6.14
CA GLU A 110 -13.22 7.45 -6.68
C GLU A 110 -13.68 8.57 -7.60
N GLN A 111 -13.45 9.83 -7.23
CA GLN A 111 -13.77 11.00 -8.07
C GLN A 111 -12.99 11.00 -9.37
N ALA A 112 -11.80 10.45 -9.38
CA ALA A 112 -10.97 10.34 -10.60
C ALA A 112 -11.36 9.14 -11.48
N GLY A 113 -12.39 8.39 -11.10
CA GLY A 113 -12.84 7.21 -11.85
C GLY A 113 -12.03 5.96 -11.58
N ILE A 114 -11.22 5.94 -10.54
CA ILE A 114 -10.43 4.77 -10.16
C ILE A 114 -11.32 3.82 -9.36
N ASP A 115 -11.25 2.54 -9.72
CA ASP A 115 -12.00 1.49 -9.04
C ASP A 115 -11.27 1.10 -7.75
N VAL A 116 -11.88 1.37 -6.60
CA VAL A 116 -11.31 1.05 -5.28
C VAL A 116 -12.14 -0.07 -4.65
N LYS A 117 -11.49 -1.17 -4.38
CA LYS A 117 -12.11 -2.32 -3.73
C LYS A 117 -11.46 -2.56 -2.37
N VAL A 118 -12.27 -2.47 -1.30
CA VAL A 118 -11.83 -2.72 0.07
C VAL A 118 -12.28 -4.11 0.49
N LEU A 119 -11.35 -4.95 0.89
CA LEU A 119 -11.61 -6.36 1.19
C LEU A 119 -11.94 -6.64 2.65
N ASP A 120 -11.71 -5.68 3.55
CA ASP A 120 -11.92 -5.85 5.00
C ASP A 120 -11.24 -7.11 5.55
N ASP A 121 -10.01 -7.35 5.11
CA ASP A 121 -9.29 -8.57 5.47
C ASP A 121 -8.87 -8.53 6.94
N PRO A 122 -9.31 -9.50 7.76
CA PRO A 122 -9.00 -9.49 9.20
C PRO A 122 -7.52 -9.61 9.50
N ARG A 123 -6.73 -10.19 8.61
CA ARG A 123 -5.26 -10.28 8.78
C ARG A 123 -4.64 -8.89 8.72
N CYS A 124 -5.07 -8.08 7.75
CA CYS A 124 -4.60 -6.72 7.58
C CYS A 124 -5.01 -5.85 8.77
N ILE A 125 -6.26 -5.95 9.19
CA ILE A 125 -6.79 -5.20 10.35
C ILE A 125 -6.01 -5.56 11.61
N SER A 126 -5.79 -6.84 11.85
CA SER A 126 -5.08 -7.34 13.04
C SER A 126 -3.65 -6.84 13.11
N MET A 127 -2.90 -6.90 12.00
CA MET A 127 -1.52 -6.42 11.94
C MET A 127 -1.43 -4.95 12.35
N MET A 128 -2.27 -4.11 11.79
CA MET A 128 -2.23 -2.67 12.06
C MET A 128 -2.75 -2.34 13.45
N THR A 129 -3.81 -3.00 13.90
CA THR A 129 -4.34 -2.81 15.25
C THR A 129 -3.26 -3.07 16.30
N SER A 130 -2.53 -4.17 16.16
CA SER A 130 -1.44 -4.52 17.08
C SER A 130 -0.30 -3.50 16.99
N PHE A 131 0.12 -3.14 15.78
CA PHE A 131 1.22 -2.21 15.60
C PHE A 131 0.91 -0.83 16.19
N ILE A 132 -0.26 -0.29 15.91
CA ILE A 132 -0.69 1.03 16.41
C ILE A 132 -0.74 1.04 17.93
N ALA A 133 -1.25 -0.03 18.54
CA ALA A 133 -1.33 -0.14 19.99
C ALA A 133 0.05 -0.19 20.65
N GLU A 134 1.01 -0.86 20.02
CA GLU A 134 2.36 -1.05 20.54
C GLU A 134 3.30 0.11 20.21
N ASN A 135 3.06 0.81 19.11
CA ASN A 135 3.95 1.84 18.58
C ASN A 135 3.17 3.09 18.10
N PRO A 136 2.41 3.74 18.97
CA PRO A 136 1.55 4.86 18.55
C PRO A 136 2.34 6.04 17.97
N GLU A 137 3.53 6.33 18.51
CA GLU A 137 4.37 7.44 18.03
C GLU A 137 4.91 7.20 16.64
N LEU A 138 5.39 5.99 16.36
CA LEU A 138 5.88 5.61 15.03
C LEU A 138 4.76 5.67 14.00
N TRP A 139 3.57 5.23 14.39
CA TRP A 139 2.41 5.29 13.51
C TRP A 139 1.99 6.73 13.20
N ASN A 140 1.88 7.57 14.22
CA ASN A 140 1.51 8.98 14.05
C ASN A 140 2.51 9.69 13.14
N GLU A 141 3.78 9.42 13.32
CA GLU A 141 4.84 9.98 12.46
C GLU A 141 4.65 9.56 10.99
N ASP A 142 4.27 8.31 10.75
CA ASP A 142 4.08 7.79 9.40
C ASP A 142 2.93 8.49 8.65
N ILE A 143 1.92 8.93 9.37
CA ILE A 143 0.76 9.63 8.79
C ILE A 143 0.83 11.15 8.98
N GLY A 144 1.95 11.67 9.42
CA GLY A 144 2.16 13.13 9.55
C GLY A 144 1.50 13.76 10.76
N GLU A 145 1.33 13.01 11.84
CA GLU A 145 0.70 13.49 13.09
C GLU A 145 1.63 13.48 14.29
#